data_6e62657932140d26fc01b7bc5b4450ef
#
_entry.id   6e62657932140d26fc01b7bc5b4450ef
#
_cell.length_a   1.000
_cell.length_b   1.000
_cell.length_c   1.000
_cell.angle_alpha   90.00
_cell.angle_beta   90.00
_cell.angle_gamma   90.00
#
_symmetry.space_group_name_H-M   'P 1'
#
loop_
_entity.id
_entity.type
_entity.pdbx_description
1 polymer ?
#
loop_
_entity_poly.entity_id
_entity_poly.type
_entity_poly.pdbx_seq_one_letter_code
_entity_poly.pdbx_strand_id
1 'polypeptide(L)'
;MEDNMIRFRLEFAKVTRMYYGRMQAMLAEVGLFRGQPPIMGLLSQQDGMSQKEMARALNLSPATMTVTLKRMEKAGLVERKMDEDDQRILRVHLSEQGREMCVKGEEQCARVTEELLDGFTKEEQEQLHAYMCRIVQNMEKVVKRDGKTGVADFDEEFGG
;
A
#
# COMPACT_ATOMS: atom_id res chain seq x y z
N MET A 1 -15.94 27.76 -12.58
CA MET A 1 -16.10 26.32 -12.25
C MET A 1 -14.90 25.51 -12.76
N GLU A 2 -14.48 25.69 -14.00
CA GLU A 2 -13.30 25.00 -14.59
C GLU A 2 -11.99 25.30 -13.84
N ASP A 3 -11.73 26.54 -13.47
CA ASP A 3 -10.50 26.93 -12.78
C ASP A 3 -10.34 26.24 -11.41
N ASN A 4 -11.43 26.06 -10.65
CA ASN A 4 -11.40 25.39 -9.35
C ASN A 4 -11.13 23.88 -9.47
N MET A 5 -11.62 23.24 -10.52
CA MET A 5 -11.35 21.81 -10.79
C MET A 5 -9.91 21.60 -11.24
N ILE A 6 -9.36 22.49 -12.04
CA ILE A 6 -7.95 22.43 -12.46
C ILE A 6 -7.04 22.59 -11.24
N ARG A 7 -7.29 23.57 -10.38
CA ARG A 7 -6.53 23.81 -9.15
C ARG A 7 -6.60 22.57 -8.24
N PHE A 8 -7.80 22.04 -7.98
CA PHE A 8 -7.96 20.84 -7.18
C PHE A 8 -7.12 19.66 -7.72
N ARG A 9 -7.19 19.41 -9.04
CA ARG A 9 -6.43 18.32 -9.66
C ARG A 9 -4.92 18.49 -9.47
N LEU A 10 -4.39 19.71 -9.66
CA LEU A 10 -2.97 19.98 -9.51
C LEU A 10 -2.50 19.83 -8.06
N GLU A 11 -3.25 20.36 -7.09
CA GLU A 11 -2.91 20.21 -5.67
C GLU A 11 -3.03 18.77 -5.20
N PHE A 12 -4.06 18.06 -5.64
CA PHE A 12 -4.23 16.65 -5.31
C PHE A 12 -3.07 15.80 -5.86
N ALA A 13 -2.68 16.00 -7.11
CA ALA A 13 -1.53 15.31 -7.70
C ALA A 13 -0.22 15.65 -6.98
N LYS A 14 -0.03 16.92 -6.58
CA LYS A 14 1.15 17.35 -5.82
C LYS A 14 1.19 16.71 -4.43
N VAL A 15 0.09 16.73 -3.70
CA VAL A 15 -0.01 16.09 -2.37
C VAL A 15 0.28 14.61 -2.46
N THR A 16 -0.33 13.89 -3.41
CA THR A 16 -0.14 12.46 -3.61
C THR A 16 1.33 12.12 -3.86
N ARG A 17 1.98 12.87 -4.77
CA ARG A 17 3.40 12.66 -5.08
C ARG A 17 4.30 12.94 -3.88
N MET A 18 4.08 14.04 -3.15
CA MET A 18 4.88 14.39 -1.97
C MET A 18 4.69 13.38 -0.84
N TYR A 19 3.46 13.00 -0.55
CA TYR A 19 3.14 11.98 0.46
C TYR A 19 3.81 10.65 0.14
N TYR A 20 3.68 10.18 -1.11
CA TYR A 20 4.28 8.92 -1.54
C TYR A 20 5.82 8.97 -1.47
N GLY A 21 6.43 10.05 -1.94
CA GLY A 21 7.88 10.24 -1.85
C GLY A 21 8.39 10.27 -0.40
N ARG A 22 7.69 10.98 0.49
CA ARG A 22 8.04 11.03 1.92
C ARG A 22 7.90 9.66 2.58
N MET A 23 6.80 8.96 2.30
CA MET A 23 6.56 7.61 2.80
C MET A 23 7.67 6.64 2.38
N GLN A 24 8.07 6.65 1.10
CA GLN A 24 9.15 5.80 0.59
C GLN A 24 10.47 6.11 1.29
N ALA A 25 10.81 7.37 1.50
CA ALA A 25 12.02 7.78 2.20
C ALA A 25 12.04 7.26 3.64
N MET A 26 10.95 7.44 4.38
CA MET A 26 10.82 7.01 5.78
C MET A 26 10.88 5.49 5.93
N LEU A 27 10.20 4.75 5.05
CA LEU A 27 10.25 3.30 5.05
C LEU A 27 11.64 2.76 4.69
N ALA A 28 12.35 3.42 3.80
CA ALA A 28 13.73 3.05 3.44
C ALA A 28 14.70 3.18 4.63
N GLU A 29 14.49 4.15 5.54
CA GLU A 29 15.29 4.31 6.77
C GLU A 29 15.23 3.07 7.67
N VAL A 30 14.11 2.35 7.66
CA VAL A 30 13.94 1.11 8.41
C VAL A 30 14.20 -0.16 7.58
N GLY A 31 14.69 0.00 6.33
CA GLY A 31 15.03 -1.12 5.44
C GLY A 31 13.85 -1.72 4.69
N LEU A 32 12.73 -1.01 4.61
CA LEU A 32 11.56 -1.39 3.82
C LEU A 32 11.57 -0.65 2.48
N PHE A 33 11.46 -1.42 1.40
CA PHE A 33 11.55 -0.90 0.05
C PHE A 33 10.25 -1.09 -0.71
N ARG A 34 10.13 -0.38 -1.83
CA ARG A 34 8.96 -0.39 -2.70
C ARG A 34 8.41 -1.80 -2.95
N GLY A 35 7.11 -1.94 -2.85
CA GLY A 35 6.38 -3.19 -3.07
C GLY A 35 6.30 -4.12 -1.85
N GLN A 36 7.16 -3.93 -0.83
CA GLN A 36 7.13 -4.75 0.39
C GLN A 36 6.01 -4.33 1.37
N PRO A 37 5.83 -3.04 1.69
CA PRO A 37 4.87 -2.62 2.71
C PRO A 37 3.42 -3.06 2.42
N PRO A 38 2.88 -2.99 1.19
CA PRO A 38 1.53 -3.48 0.93
C PRO A 38 1.36 -4.97 1.17
N ILE A 39 2.37 -5.78 0.82
CA ILE A 39 2.36 -7.23 1.05
C ILE A 39 2.45 -7.53 2.55
N MET A 40 3.33 -6.84 3.26
CA MET A 40 3.48 -6.99 4.70
C MET A 40 2.20 -6.59 5.45
N GLY A 41 1.59 -5.46 5.09
CA GLY A 41 0.32 -5.00 5.64
C GLY A 41 -0.81 -6.01 5.40
N LEU A 42 -0.86 -6.63 4.22
CA LEU A 42 -1.85 -7.65 3.92
C LEU A 42 -1.63 -8.91 4.77
N LEU A 43 -0.39 -9.40 4.88
CA LEU A 43 -0.05 -10.56 5.69
C LEU A 43 -0.20 -10.33 7.19
N SER A 44 -0.03 -9.09 7.67
CA SER A 44 -0.29 -8.76 9.07
C SER A 44 -1.77 -8.85 9.45
N GLN A 45 -2.67 -8.62 8.48
CA GLN A 45 -4.11 -8.74 8.66
C GLN A 45 -4.59 -10.18 8.45
N GLN A 46 -4.02 -10.87 7.47
CA GLN A 46 -4.37 -12.24 7.11
C GLN A 46 -3.10 -13.01 6.74
N ASP A 47 -2.47 -13.64 7.72
CA ASP A 47 -1.29 -14.48 7.52
C ASP A 47 -1.64 -15.76 6.75
N GLY A 48 -0.66 -16.37 6.09
CA GLY A 48 -0.86 -17.64 5.39
C GLY A 48 -1.64 -17.53 4.06
N MET A 49 -1.61 -16.39 3.40
CA MET A 49 -2.20 -16.25 2.07
C MET A 49 -1.34 -16.92 0.99
N SER A 50 -1.98 -17.46 -0.04
CA SER A 50 -1.29 -17.89 -1.26
C SER A 50 -0.85 -16.67 -2.09
N GLN A 51 0.19 -16.86 -2.91
CA GLN A 51 0.66 -15.83 -3.84
C GLN A 51 -0.46 -15.32 -4.77
N LYS A 52 -1.37 -16.20 -5.20
CA LYS A 52 -2.50 -15.86 -6.08
C LYS A 52 -3.52 -14.97 -5.36
N GLU A 53 -3.83 -15.28 -4.11
CA GLU A 53 -4.74 -14.48 -3.28
C GLU A 53 -4.17 -13.09 -3.04
N MET A 54 -2.88 -12.99 -2.68
CA MET A 54 -2.19 -11.71 -2.49
C MET A 54 -2.13 -10.87 -3.78
N ALA A 55 -1.78 -11.48 -4.91
CA ALA A 55 -1.74 -10.79 -6.21
C ALA A 55 -3.11 -10.20 -6.56
N ARG A 56 -4.18 -10.96 -6.29
CA ARG A 56 -5.56 -10.50 -6.50
C ARG A 56 -5.95 -9.38 -5.55
N ALA A 57 -5.63 -9.52 -4.25
CA ALA A 57 -5.97 -8.52 -3.24
C ALA A 57 -5.28 -7.17 -3.49
N LEU A 58 -4.02 -7.19 -3.95
CA LEU A 58 -3.22 -6.01 -4.22
C LEU A 58 -3.29 -5.54 -5.68
N ASN A 59 -4.08 -6.22 -6.52
CA ASN A 59 -4.20 -5.95 -7.97
C ASN A 59 -2.84 -5.94 -8.70
N LEU A 60 -1.93 -6.84 -8.29
CA LEU A 60 -0.61 -6.98 -8.89
C LEU A 60 -0.58 -8.12 -9.91
N SER A 61 0.30 -8.01 -10.91
CA SER A 61 0.55 -9.11 -11.83
C SER A 61 1.20 -10.29 -11.09
N PRO A 62 0.93 -11.55 -11.51
CA PRO A 62 1.59 -12.72 -10.92
C PRO A 62 3.13 -12.64 -11.01
N ALA A 63 3.66 -12.03 -12.06
CA ALA A 63 5.09 -11.84 -12.26
C ALA A 63 5.67 -10.88 -11.22
N THR A 64 5.05 -9.71 -11.03
CA THR A 64 5.42 -8.72 -10.01
C THR A 64 5.40 -9.33 -8.62
N MET A 65 4.30 -10.01 -8.28
CA MET A 65 4.17 -10.69 -6.98
C MET A 65 5.28 -11.73 -6.76
N THR A 66 5.59 -12.54 -7.78
CA THR A 66 6.66 -13.54 -7.70
C THR A 66 8.03 -12.92 -7.41
N VAL A 67 8.36 -11.83 -8.13
CA VAL A 67 9.65 -11.14 -7.97
C VAL A 67 9.76 -10.50 -6.58
N THR A 68 8.68 -9.83 -6.14
CA THR A 68 8.67 -9.17 -4.83
C THR A 68 8.78 -10.17 -3.69
N LEU A 69 7.99 -11.25 -3.72
CA LEU A 69 8.05 -12.30 -2.70
C LEU A 69 9.42 -12.99 -2.63
N LYS A 70 10.07 -13.26 -3.78
CA LYS A 70 11.44 -13.81 -3.77
C LYS A 70 12.44 -12.87 -3.09
N ARG A 71 12.31 -11.55 -3.30
CA ARG A 71 13.15 -10.56 -2.63
C ARG A 71 12.88 -10.51 -1.11
N MET A 72 11.61 -10.57 -0.73
CA MET A 72 11.21 -10.58 0.69
C MET A 72 11.67 -11.85 1.41
N GLU A 73 11.58 -13.00 0.77
CA GLU A 73 12.06 -14.28 1.28
C GLU A 73 13.59 -14.26 1.46
N LYS A 74 14.33 -13.74 0.46
CA LYS A 74 15.78 -13.56 0.56
C LYS A 74 16.19 -12.58 1.66
N ALA A 75 15.36 -11.57 1.92
CA ALA A 75 15.56 -10.61 3.01
C ALA A 75 15.10 -11.14 4.39
N GLY A 76 14.58 -12.37 4.47
CA GLY A 76 14.12 -12.98 5.70
C GLY A 76 12.81 -12.39 6.26
N LEU A 77 12.05 -11.64 5.45
CA LEU A 77 10.80 -10.99 5.87
C LEU A 77 9.59 -11.92 5.79
N VAL A 78 9.63 -12.89 4.89
CA VAL A 78 8.57 -13.88 4.71
C VAL A 78 9.16 -15.28 4.58
N GLU A 79 8.36 -16.27 4.91
CA GLU A 79 8.64 -17.69 4.70
C GLU A 79 7.48 -18.35 3.95
N ARG A 80 7.77 -19.44 3.22
CA ARG A 80 6.78 -20.22 2.51
C ARG A 80 6.61 -21.57 3.16
N LYS A 81 5.38 -21.97 3.41
CA LYS A 81 5.02 -23.29 3.95
C LYS A 81 4.03 -23.97 3.02
N MET A 82 4.08 -25.27 2.92
CA MET A 82 3.03 -26.02 2.26
C MET A 82 1.74 -25.90 3.05
N ASP A 83 0.62 -25.79 2.34
CA ASP A 83 -0.69 -25.81 2.96
C ASP A 83 -0.94 -27.19 3.59
N GLU A 84 -1.54 -27.23 4.76
CA GLU A 84 -1.76 -28.48 5.51
C GLU A 84 -2.80 -29.37 4.83
N ASP A 85 -3.79 -28.78 4.16
CA ASP A 85 -4.89 -29.50 3.50
C ASP A 85 -4.59 -29.82 2.02
N ASP A 86 -3.85 -28.93 1.32
CA ASP A 86 -3.45 -29.11 -0.08
C ASP A 86 -1.97 -28.78 -0.30
N GLN A 87 -1.13 -29.80 -0.30
CA GLN A 87 0.33 -29.67 -0.50
C GLN A 87 0.75 -29.08 -1.87
N ARG A 88 -0.20 -28.81 -2.77
CA ARG A 88 0.07 -28.10 -4.04
C ARG A 88 0.08 -26.59 -3.86
N ILE A 89 -0.41 -26.10 -2.72
CA ILE A 89 -0.52 -24.68 -2.42
C ILE A 89 0.61 -24.29 -1.47
N LEU A 90 1.37 -23.25 -1.86
CA LEU A 90 2.34 -22.61 -0.98
C LEU A 90 1.68 -21.40 -0.32
N ARG A 91 1.66 -21.40 1.01
CA ARG A 91 1.23 -20.29 1.87
C ARG A 91 2.41 -19.43 2.23
N VAL A 92 2.22 -18.13 2.21
CA VAL A 92 3.24 -17.14 2.57
C VAL A 92 2.90 -16.59 3.96
N HIS A 93 3.88 -16.61 4.82
CA HIS A 93 3.77 -16.15 6.21
C HIS A 93 4.81 -15.07 6.48
N LEU A 94 4.47 -14.11 7.35
CA LEU A 94 5.49 -13.24 7.91
C LEU A 94 6.43 -14.04 8.80
N SER A 95 7.72 -13.87 8.62
CA SER A 95 8.71 -14.34 9.58
C SER A 95 8.64 -13.52 10.86
N GLU A 96 9.37 -13.90 11.93
CA GLU A 96 9.50 -13.09 13.12
C GLU A 96 10.11 -11.72 12.80
N GLN A 97 11.19 -11.71 12.01
CA GLN A 97 11.79 -10.47 11.50
C GLN A 97 10.80 -9.65 10.66
N GLY A 98 9.98 -10.29 9.84
CA GLY A 98 8.93 -9.61 9.06
C GLY A 98 7.90 -8.92 9.97
N ARG A 99 7.49 -9.56 11.06
CA ARG A 99 6.56 -8.97 12.04
C ARG A 99 7.17 -7.76 12.74
N GLU A 100 8.44 -7.84 13.17
CA GLU A 100 9.14 -6.70 13.75
C GLU A 100 9.25 -5.54 12.75
N MET A 101 9.51 -5.84 11.48
CA MET A 101 9.59 -4.83 10.42
C MET A 101 8.23 -4.21 10.12
N CYS A 102 7.11 -4.94 10.25
CA CYS A 102 5.77 -4.36 10.17
C CYS A 102 5.58 -3.27 11.24
N VAL A 103 5.96 -3.55 12.49
CA VAL A 103 5.84 -2.57 13.59
C VAL A 103 6.65 -1.32 13.28
N LYS A 104 7.91 -1.47 12.87
CA LYS A 104 8.76 -0.32 12.50
C LYS A 104 8.20 0.46 11.30
N GLY A 105 7.66 -0.24 10.31
CA GLY A 105 7.02 0.38 9.15
C GLY A 105 5.79 1.19 9.56
N GLU A 106 4.95 0.66 10.44
CA GLU A 106 3.77 1.34 10.95
C GLU A 106 4.13 2.62 11.73
N GLU A 107 5.19 2.58 12.53
CA GLU A 107 5.71 3.76 13.22
C GLU A 107 6.13 4.86 12.22
N GLN A 108 6.76 4.51 11.10
CA GLN A 108 7.11 5.48 10.07
C GLN A 108 5.86 6.02 9.37
N CYS A 109 4.87 5.16 9.07
CA CYS A 109 3.61 5.58 8.50
C CYS A 109 2.86 6.58 9.42
N ALA A 110 2.85 6.32 10.72
CA ALA A 110 2.26 7.21 11.71
C ALA A 110 2.94 8.59 11.70
N ARG A 111 4.28 8.62 11.72
CA ARG A 111 5.06 9.89 11.64
C ARG A 111 4.75 10.70 10.38
N VAL A 112 4.70 10.06 9.22
CA VAL A 112 4.35 10.76 7.97
C VAL A 112 2.93 11.30 8.02
N THR A 113 2.01 10.57 8.67
CA THR A 113 0.64 11.03 8.86
C THR A 113 0.57 12.23 9.81
N GLU A 114 1.34 12.23 10.89
CA GLU A 114 1.48 13.36 11.80
C GLU A 114 2.04 14.60 11.07
N GLU A 115 3.11 14.43 10.27
CA GLU A 115 3.67 15.50 9.44
C GLU A 115 2.63 16.07 8.45
N LEU A 116 1.81 15.21 7.84
CA LEU A 116 0.77 15.60 6.89
C LEU A 116 -0.33 16.44 7.55
N LEU A 117 -0.65 16.12 8.80
CA LEU A 117 -1.75 16.73 9.54
C LEU A 117 -1.28 17.83 10.52
N ASP A 118 -0.01 18.21 10.45
CA ASP A 118 0.52 19.27 11.29
C ASP A 118 -0.25 20.59 11.08
N GLY A 119 -0.63 21.24 12.18
CA GLY A 119 -1.42 22.45 12.18
C GLY A 119 -2.94 22.28 12.00
N PHE A 120 -3.45 21.06 11.78
CA PHE A 120 -4.89 20.78 11.73
C PHE A 120 -5.45 20.51 13.13
N THR A 121 -6.60 21.13 13.44
CA THR A 121 -7.38 20.76 14.64
C THR A 121 -8.01 19.37 14.47
N LYS A 122 -8.48 18.77 15.56
CA LYS A 122 -9.17 17.47 15.50
C LYS A 122 -10.41 17.52 14.62
N GLU A 123 -11.18 18.57 14.71
CA GLU A 123 -12.39 18.80 13.92
C GLU A 123 -12.07 18.90 12.42
N GLU A 124 -10.97 19.60 12.07
CA GLU A 124 -10.49 19.68 10.69
C GLU A 124 -9.99 18.34 10.17
N GLN A 125 -9.30 17.55 11.01
CA GLN A 125 -8.87 16.19 10.65
C GLN A 125 -10.07 15.26 10.40
N GLU A 126 -11.10 15.29 11.25
CA GLU A 126 -12.34 14.53 11.06
C GLU A 126 -13.06 14.95 9.77
N GLN A 127 -13.13 16.27 9.50
CA GLN A 127 -13.73 16.79 8.28
C GLN A 127 -12.96 16.36 7.03
N LEU A 128 -11.63 16.42 7.06
CA LEU A 128 -10.76 15.96 5.98
C LEU A 128 -10.96 14.45 5.74
N HIS A 129 -10.98 13.65 6.80
CA HIS A 129 -11.25 12.22 6.71
C HIS A 129 -12.61 11.95 6.03
N ALA A 130 -13.66 12.65 6.42
CA ALA A 130 -14.98 12.52 5.80
C ALA A 130 -14.97 12.85 4.30
N TYR A 131 -14.23 13.87 3.87
CA TYR A 131 -14.06 14.21 2.46
C TYR A 131 -13.28 13.14 1.70
N MET A 132 -12.19 12.61 2.28
CA MET A 132 -11.41 11.53 1.68
C MET A 132 -12.27 10.27 1.49
N CYS A 133 -13.06 9.88 2.49
CA CYS A 133 -14.00 8.75 2.37
C CYS A 133 -14.99 8.94 1.20
N ARG A 134 -15.50 10.16 1.01
CA ARG A 134 -16.40 10.46 -0.13
C ARG A 134 -15.67 10.36 -1.47
N ILE A 135 -14.43 10.80 -1.55
CA ILE A 135 -13.60 10.67 -2.77
C ILE A 135 -13.39 9.18 -3.09
N VAL A 136 -13.01 8.38 -2.09
CA VAL A 136 -12.83 6.92 -2.25
C VAL A 136 -14.11 6.27 -2.77
N GLN A 137 -15.26 6.53 -2.13
CA GLN A 137 -16.55 5.98 -2.57
C GLN A 137 -16.92 6.36 -4.01
N ASN A 138 -16.60 7.59 -4.43
CA ASN A 138 -16.83 8.02 -5.81
C ASN A 138 -15.93 7.25 -6.79
N MET A 139 -14.66 7.07 -6.46
CA MET A 139 -13.73 6.31 -7.28
C MET A 139 -14.12 4.82 -7.37
N GLU A 140 -14.53 4.20 -6.26
CA GLU A 140 -15.01 2.82 -6.26
C GLU A 140 -16.22 2.61 -7.18
N LYS A 141 -17.16 3.57 -7.20
CA LYS A 141 -18.32 3.52 -8.10
C LYS A 141 -17.87 3.53 -9.58
N VAL A 142 -16.90 4.37 -9.91
CA VAL A 142 -16.36 4.45 -11.28
C VAL A 142 -15.66 3.15 -11.65
N VAL A 143 -14.81 2.63 -10.77
CA VAL A 143 -14.09 1.36 -10.96
C VAL A 143 -15.07 0.20 -11.16
N LYS A 144 -16.12 0.10 -10.34
CA LYS A 144 -17.16 -0.93 -10.49
C LYS A 144 -17.89 -0.83 -11.82
N ARG A 145 -18.14 0.39 -12.32
CA ARG A 145 -18.83 0.63 -13.58
C ARG A 145 -17.94 0.32 -14.80
N ASP A 146 -16.72 0.77 -14.78
CA ASP A 146 -15.84 0.77 -15.96
C ASP A 146 -14.84 -0.41 -15.98
N GLY A 147 -14.72 -1.14 -14.86
CA GLY A 147 -13.81 -2.28 -14.69
C GLY A 147 -12.31 -1.91 -14.74
N LYS A 148 -11.99 -0.62 -14.73
CA LYS A 148 -10.61 -0.10 -14.81
C LYS A 148 -10.21 0.49 -13.48
N THR A 149 -9.28 -0.15 -12.79
CA THR A 149 -8.79 0.34 -11.50
C THR A 149 -7.59 1.28 -11.64
N GLY A 150 -6.79 1.15 -12.71
CA GLY A 150 -5.56 1.93 -12.91
C GLY A 150 -4.50 1.76 -11.83
N VAL A 151 -4.77 1.00 -10.78
CA VAL A 151 -3.88 0.89 -9.62
C VAL A 151 -2.56 0.17 -9.97
N ALA A 152 -2.58 -0.69 -11.01
CA ALA A 152 -1.37 -1.35 -11.50
C ALA A 152 -0.42 -0.39 -12.23
N ASP A 153 -0.95 0.66 -12.85
CA ASP A 153 -0.18 1.62 -13.67
C ASP A 153 0.41 2.76 -12.83
N PHE A 154 -0.09 2.95 -11.60
CA PHE A 154 0.39 4.04 -10.73
C PHE A 154 1.88 3.91 -10.38
N ASP A 155 2.40 2.68 -10.43
CA ASP A 155 3.79 2.37 -10.14
C ASP A 155 4.75 2.62 -11.31
N GLU A 156 4.26 2.65 -12.57
CA GLU A 156 5.10 2.88 -13.74
C GLU A 156 5.21 4.39 -14.10
N GLU A 157 4.14 5.16 -13.87
CA GLU A 157 4.07 6.56 -14.30
C GLU A 157 4.79 7.54 -13.35
N PHE A 158 4.96 7.17 -12.07
CA PHE A 158 5.62 8.02 -11.04
C PHE A 158 6.93 7.44 -10.51
N GLY A 159 7.50 6.43 -11.15
CA GLY A 159 8.67 5.65 -10.72
C GLY A 159 9.94 5.87 -11.54
N GLY A 160 10.07 7.01 -12.25
CA GLY A 160 11.28 7.42 -12.95
C GLY A 160 12.20 8.27 -12.08
#